data_e3c8063e278159157700b3402ecc38e2
#
_entry.id   e3c8063e278159157700b3402ecc38e2
#
_cell.length_a   1.000
_cell.length_b   1.000
_cell.length_c   1.000
_cell.angle_alpha   90.00
_cell.angle_beta   90.00
_cell.angle_gamma   90.00
#
_symmetry.space_group_name_H-M   'P 1'
#
loop_
_entity.id
_entity.type
_entity.pdbx_description
1 polymer ?
#
loop_
_entity_poly.entity_id
_entity_poly.type
_entity_poly.pdbx_seq_one_letter_code
_entity_poly.pdbx_strand_id
1 'polypeptide(L)'
;MGRISLHTLSLGSIAGLLLVPSVAMSAEGGAGFYLLGSKGPAAGITPPPGVYFQNDFYYYRGNLGGDKSLPTGGKLAVGVVGTAVIEVPTVMWVLPETIAGGHLGLGGTIPVGWKKTEADVVLNGPRVGEVSTGVRDTAFTIGDPIVSGFLGWQTGNFHYQIGTMINVPIGDYQDGEISNIAFHHWGADVFAAATWLDPAIGWDISGAVGVTFNAENPATDYRTGNEFHFEWAAVKHINAKFDAGLVGYYYQQLSGDSGDGAAAPFKGRVAAVGATVGWNFELGETPLSARVKYFHEFAAENRAEGDAVFLSLSMPLSINKPTVSAD
;
A
#
# COMPACT_ATOMS: atom_id res chain seq x y z
N MET A 1 -59.86 58.23 4.15
CA MET A 1 -59.09 57.35 5.06
C MET A 1 -59.18 55.94 4.53
N GLY A 2 -58.25 55.54 3.73
CA GLY A 2 -58.15 54.18 3.15
C GLY A 2 -56.84 53.55 3.59
N ARG A 3 -56.92 52.44 4.32
CA ARG A 3 -55.79 51.65 4.72
C ARG A 3 -55.39 50.72 3.57
N ILE A 4 -54.16 50.84 3.12
CA ILE A 4 -53.53 49.91 2.16
C ILE A 4 -52.88 48.78 2.98
N SER A 5 -53.37 47.55 2.73
CA SER A 5 -52.79 46.32 3.30
C SER A 5 -51.61 45.83 2.43
N LEU A 6 -50.41 45.76 3.02
CA LEU A 6 -49.26 45.14 2.37
C LEU A 6 -49.35 43.61 2.53
N HIS A 7 -49.49 42.91 1.43
CA HIS A 7 -49.29 41.47 1.38
C HIS A 7 -47.79 41.20 1.24
N THR A 8 -47.18 40.58 2.27
CA THR A 8 -45.85 40.03 2.25
C THR A 8 -45.82 38.73 1.44
N LEU A 9 -45.22 38.79 0.26
CA LEU A 9 -44.86 37.58 -0.50
C LEU A 9 -43.62 36.95 0.13
N SER A 10 -43.79 35.79 0.73
CA SER A 10 -42.67 34.92 1.13
C SER A 10 -42.12 34.20 -0.10
N LEU A 11 -40.94 34.60 -0.55
CA LEU A 11 -40.17 33.80 -1.50
C LEU A 11 -39.56 32.59 -0.76
N GLY A 12 -40.16 31.44 -0.97
CA GLY A 12 -39.57 30.16 -0.61
C GLY A 12 -38.36 29.88 -1.53
N SER A 13 -37.17 29.96 -0.97
CA SER A 13 -35.96 29.54 -1.67
C SER A 13 -35.90 28.01 -1.74
N ILE A 14 -36.26 27.43 -2.89
CA ILE A 14 -35.95 26.02 -3.19
C ILE A 14 -34.48 25.99 -3.59
N ALA A 15 -33.63 25.67 -2.63
CA ALA A 15 -32.23 25.25 -2.91
C ALA A 15 -32.28 23.85 -3.52
N GLY A 16 -32.35 23.78 -4.84
CA GLY A 16 -32.14 22.54 -5.57
C GLY A 16 -30.67 22.13 -5.43
N LEU A 17 -30.38 21.17 -4.56
CA LEU A 17 -29.13 20.50 -4.51
C LEU A 17 -29.02 19.66 -5.79
N LEU A 18 -28.29 20.15 -6.78
CA LEU A 18 -27.86 19.32 -7.91
C LEU A 18 -26.76 18.38 -7.37
N LEU A 19 -27.16 17.18 -7.02
CA LEU A 19 -26.23 16.05 -6.81
C LEU A 19 -25.60 15.72 -8.16
N VAL A 20 -24.45 16.31 -8.46
CA VAL A 20 -23.56 15.77 -9.48
C VAL A 20 -23.05 14.45 -8.91
N PRO A 21 -23.21 13.31 -9.58
CA PRO A 21 -22.61 12.07 -9.11
C PRO A 21 -21.08 12.20 -9.21
N SER A 22 -20.46 12.62 -8.13
CA SER A 22 -19.02 12.57 -7.99
C SER A 22 -18.63 11.09 -7.83
N VAL A 23 -17.93 10.55 -8.81
CA VAL A 23 -17.33 9.22 -8.72
C VAL A 23 -16.16 9.33 -7.76
N ALA A 24 -16.37 9.01 -6.48
CA ALA A 24 -15.32 9.02 -5.48
C ALA A 24 -14.44 7.75 -5.61
N MET A 25 -13.18 7.86 -5.19
CA MET A 25 -12.27 6.71 -5.07
C MET A 25 -12.59 5.88 -3.84
N SER A 26 -12.21 4.63 -3.92
CA SER A 26 -12.17 3.70 -2.80
C SER A 26 -10.85 3.81 -2.04
N ALA A 27 -10.87 3.46 -0.78
CA ALA A 27 -9.84 3.63 0.23
C ALA A 27 -9.53 5.11 0.55
N GLU A 28 -9.44 5.45 1.81
CA GLU A 28 -9.09 6.79 2.25
C GLU A 28 -7.67 7.15 1.81
N GLY A 29 -7.47 8.31 1.21
CA GLY A 29 -6.17 8.70 0.68
C GLY A 29 -5.69 7.91 -0.55
N GLY A 30 -6.51 7.00 -1.10
CA GLY A 30 -6.24 6.22 -2.31
C GLY A 30 -5.23 5.09 -2.16
N ALA A 31 -4.82 4.74 -0.92
CA ALA A 31 -3.87 3.68 -0.63
C ALA A 31 -4.26 2.93 0.65
N GLY A 32 -4.01 1.61 0.69
CA GLY A 32 -4.07 0.83 1.92
C GLY A 32 -2.70 0.74 2.59
N PHE A 33 -2.64 0.30 3.86
CA PHE A 33 -1.37 0.13 4.56
C PHE A 33 -0.55 -1.05 3.99
N TYR A 34 -1.18 -2.02 3.34
CA TYR A 34 -0.46 -3.03 2.57
C TYR A 34 0.11 -2.38 1.31
N LEU A 35 1.44 -2.34 1.22
CA LEU A 35 2.13 -1.73 0.08
C LEU A 35 2.19 -2.71 -1.09
N LEU A 36 1.36 -2.48 -2.11
CA LEU A 36 1.32 -3.29 -3.34
C LEU A 36 2.69 -3.29 -4.04
N GLY A 37 3.14 -4.47 -4.47
CA GLY A 37 4.46 -4.66 -5.04
C GLY A 37 5.57 -4.92 -4.01
N SER A 38 5.28 -4.88 -2.70
CA SER A 38 6.26 -5.17 -1.65
C SER A 38 6.74 -6.61 -1.67
N LYS A 39 5.84 -7.56 -1.87
CA LYS A 39 6.16 -8.97 -2.13
C LYS A 39 6.73 -9.11 -3.56
N GLY A 40 7.08 -10.28 -3.97
CA GLY A 40 7.58 -10.54 -5.33
C GLY A 40 8.47 -11.76 -5.37
N PRO A 41 9.68 -11.68 -5.96
CA PRO A 41 10.62 -12.79 -5.96
C PRO A 41 10.91 -13.29 -4.55
N ALA A 42 11.00 -14.61 -4.39
CA ALA A 42 11.24 -15.28 -3.12
C ALA A 42 10.15 -15.05 -2.05
N ALA A 43 8.92 -14.67 -2.43
CA ALA A 43 7.85 -14.30 -1.49
C ALA A 43 7.53 -15.36 -0.42
N GLY A 44 7.70 -16.65 -0.74
CA GLY A 44 7.49 -17.78 0.19
C GLY A 44 8.74 -18.24 0.91
N ILE A 45 9.90 -17.65 0.64
CA ILE A 45 11.19 -18.10 1.21
C ILE A 45 11.37 -17.49 2.60
N THR A 46 11.62 -18.32 3.59
CA THR A 46 12.05 -17.92 4.93
C THR A 46 13.55 -18.01 5.00
N PRO A 47 14.26 -16.92 5.32
CA PRO A 47 15.71 -16.97 5.48
C PRO A 47 16.10 -17.81 6.71
N PRO A 48 17.36 -18.26 6.81
CA PRO A 48 17.87 -18.96 7.99
C PRO A 48 17.62 -18.19 9.30
N PRO A 49 17.58 -18.88 10.46
CA PRO A 49 17.46 -18.21 11.74
C PRO A 49 18.49 -17.11 11.94
N GLY A 50 18.02 -15.91 12.34
CA GLY A 50 18.88 -14.73 12.47
C GLY A 50 18.09 -13.44 12.50
N VAL A 51 18.80 -12.31 12.55
CA VAL A 51 18.22 -10.97 12.46
C VAL A 51 18.63 -10.36 11.13
N TYR A 52 17.67 -9.77 10.45
CA TYR A 52 17.81 -9.21 9.11
C TYR A 52 17.33 -7.75 9.11
N PHE A 53 17.98 -6.96 8.30
CA PHE A 53 17.54 -5.61 7.97
C PHE A 53 17.21 -5.56 6.48
N GLN A 54 16.08 -4.93 6.16
CA GLN A 54 15.71 -4.58 4.79
C GLN A 54 15.25 -3.12 4.79
N ASN A 55 15.62 -2.39 3.76
CA ASN A 55 15.04 -1.09 3.48
C ASN A 55 14.53 -1.06 2.05
N ASP A 56 13.26 -0.69 1.88
CA ASP A 56 12.66 -0.45 0.58
C ASP A 56 12.50 1.06 0.39
N PHE A 57 13.25 1.64 -0.54
CA PHE A 57 12.94 2.95 -1.10
C PHE A 57 11.80 2.76 -2.10
N TYR A 58 10.68 3.42 -1.84
CA TYR A 58 9.49 3.38 -2.68
C TYR A 58 9.22 4.73 -3.30
N TYR A 59 9.10 4.76 -4.62
CA TYR A 59 8.61 5.91 -5.38
C TYR A 59 7.32 5.52 -6.09
N TYR A 60 6.32 6.39 -5.99
CA TYR A 60 5.05 6.24 -6.70
C TYR A 60 4.63 7.58 -7.30
N ARG A 61 4.10 7.55 -8.51
CA ARG A 61 3.39 8.66 -9.10
C ARG A 61 2.20 8.13 -9.89
N GLY A 62 1.01 8.57 -9.49
CA GLY A 62 -0.23 8.18 -10.14
C GLY A 62 -1.19 9.35 -10.26
N ASN A 63 -2.14 9.24 -11.15
CA ASN A 63 -3.19 10.21 -11.34
C ASN A 63 -4.56 9.54 -11.30
N LEU A 64 -5.53 10.31 -10.89
CA LEU A 64 -6.94 10.03 -10.97
C LEU A 64 -7.54 10.97 -12.00
N GLY A 65 -8.19 10.43 -13.01
CA GLY A 65 -8.84 11.23 -14.07
C GLY A 65 -9.72 12.36 -13.49
N GLY A 66 -9.82 13.47 -14.21
CA GLY A 66 -10.48 14.70 -13.72
C GLY A 66 -11.98 14.60 -13.47
N ASP A 67 -12.61 13.48 -13.82
CA ASP A 67 -14.00 13.14 -13.54
C ASP A 67 -14.23 12.34 -12.25
N LYS A 68 -13.13 11.97 -11.54
CA LYS A 68 -13.15 11.15 -10.33
C LYS A 68 -12.69 11.96 -9.12
N SER A 69 -13.17 11.58 -7.94
CA SER A 69 -12.84 12.24 -6.67
C SER A 69 -12.27 11.27 -5.65
N LEU A 70 -11.39 11.77 -4.78
CA LEU A 70 -10.71 11.03 -3.73
C LEU A 70 -11.15 11.54 -2.36
N PRO A 71 -11.74 10.71 -1.48
CA PRO A 71 -11.91 11.07 -0.08
C PRO A 71 -10.54 11.04 0.63
N THR A 72 -10.15 12.16 1.22
CA THR A 72 -8.88 12.27 1.93
C THR A 72 -8.95 13.42 2.95
N GLY A 73 -8.48 13.19 4.18
CA GLY A 73 -8.51 14.18 5.25
C GLY A 73 -9.89 14.78 5.52
N GLY A 74 -10.98 13.99 5.39
CA GLY A 74 -12.36 14.44 5.53
C GLY A 74 -12.87 15.34 4.39
N LYS A 75 -12.17 15.44 3.26
CA LYS A 75 -12.50 16.25 2.08
C LYS A 75 -12.68 15.37 0.84
N LEU A 76 -13.34 15.93 -0.17
CA LEU A 76 -13.48 15.29 -1.48
C LEU A 76 -12.66 16.07 -2.51
N ALA A 77 -11.59 15.45 -3.01
CA ALA A 77 -10.67 16.02 -4.00
C ALA A 77 -10.91 15.38 -5.38
N VAL A 78 -10.82 16.15 -6.46
CA VAL A 78 -11.02 15.70 -7.85
C VAL A 78 -9.75 15.93 -8.67
N GLY A 79 -9.54 15.14 -9.73
CA GLY A 79 -8.37 15.30 -10.60
C GLY A 79 -7.05 15.13 -9.87
N VAL A 80 -6.97 14.18 -8.94
CA VAL A 80 -5.85 14.07 -8.00
C VAL A 80 -4.62 13.49 -8.69
N VAL A 81 -3.48 14.15 -8.52
CA VAL A 81 -2.15 13.62 -8.82
C VAL A 81 -1.42 13.40 -7.50
N GLY A 82 -1.10 12.15 -7.22
CA GLY A 82 -0.32 11.75 -6.04
C GLY A 82 1.12 11.43 -6.40
N THR A 83 2.06 11.90 -5.60
CA THR A 83 3.47 11.48 -5.64
C THR A 83 3.91 11.12 -4.23
N ALA A 84 4.55 9.97 -4.08
CA ALA A 84 5.09 9.50 -2.80
C ALA A 84 6.55 9.06 -2.97
N VAL A 85 7.36 9.41 -1.99
CA VAL A 85 8.75 8.93 -1.82
C VAL A 85 8.87 8.48 -0.38
N ILE A 86 8.95 7.17 -0.16
CA ILE A 86 8.86 6.59 1.18
C ILE A 86 10.00 5.59 1.37
N GLU A 87 10.70 5.70 2.47
CA GLU A 87 11.60 4.69 3.00
C GLU A 87 10.82 3.77 3.93
N VAL A 88 11.04 2.47 3.79
CA VAL A 88 10.31 1.43 4.53
C VAL A 88 11.31 0.51 5.24
N PRO A 89 12.10 1.05 6.20
CA PRO A 89 13.03 0.23 6.97
C PRO A 89 12.29 -0.82 7.79
N THR A 90 12.75 -2.06 7.67
CA THR A 90 12.20 -3.24 8.33
C THR A 90 13.31 -4.00 9.03
N VAL A 91 13.09 -4.37 10.28
CA VAL A 91 13.91 -5.35 11.00
C VAL A 91 13.08 -6.61 11.16
N MET A 92 13.67 -7.73 10.82
CA MET A 92 13.05 -9.06 10.91
C MET A 92 13.94 -10.00 11.72
N TRP A 93 13.32 -10.75 12.62
CA TRP A 93 13.96 -11.80 13.40
C TRP A 93 13.33 -13.14 13.08
N VAL A 94 14.11 -14.07 12.54
CA VAL A 94 13.71 -15.46 12.33
C VAL A 94 14.23 -16.29 13.50
N LEU A 95 13.33 -16.94 14.21
CA LEU A 95 13.64 -17.71 15.40
C LEU A 95 14.32 -19.04 15.01
N PRO A 96 15.29 -19.53 15.83
CA PRO A 96 15.92 -20.82 15.60
C PRO A 96 14.99 -22.01 15.88
N GLU A 97 14.05 -21.85 16.79
CA GLU A 97 13.07 -22.89 17.13
C GLU A 97 12.05 -23.06 15.99
N THR A 98 11.61 -24.28 15.79
CA THR A 98 10.56 -24.61 14.84
C THR A 98 9.19 -24.75 15.53
N ILE A 99 8.15 -24.25 14.89
CA ILE A 99 6.75 -24.40 15.29
C ILE A 99 6.04 -25.17 14.17
N ALA A 100 5.46 -26.30 14.48
CA ALA A 100 4.81 -27.17 13.48
C ALA A 100 5.72 -27.49 12.27
N GLY A 101 7.04 -27.60 12.50
CA GLY A 101 8.03 -27.86 11.45
C GLY A 101 8.43 -26.64 10.60
N GLY A 102 7.93 -25.47 10.90
CA GLY A 102 8.26 -24.20 10.25
C GLY A 102 9.02 -23.25 11.17
N HIS A 103 9.72 -22.28 10.61
CA HIS A 103 10.37 -21.20 11.35
C HIS A 103 9.44 -20.00 11.50
N LEU A 104 9.35 -19.46 12.71
CA LEU A 104 8.63 -18.22 13.01
C LEU A 104 9.53 -17.02 12.72
N GLY A 105 9.05 -16.11 11.89
CA GLY A 105 9.62 -14.79 11.69
C GLY A 105 8.75 -13.72 12.32
N LEU A 106 9.38 -12.74 12.98
CA LEU A 106 8.74 -11.55 13.54
C LEU A 106 9.39 -10.32 12.93
N GLY A 107 8.61 -9.30 12.59
CA GLY A 107 9.12 -8.09 11.96
C GLY A 107 8.51 -6.81 12.50
N GLY A 108 9.26 -5.74 12.36
CA GLY A 108 8.81 -4.38 12.63
C GLY A 108 9.25 -3.44 11.51
N THR A 109 8.35 -2.62 11.03
CA THR A 109 8.55 -1.66 9.93
C THR A 109 8.07 -0.29 10.36
N ILE A 110 8.80 0.77 10.01
CA ILE A 110 8.40 2.16 10.28
C ILE A 110 8.54 2.96 8.99
N PRO A 111 7.46 3.19 8.23
CA PRO A 111 7.52 4.02 7.03
C PRO A 111 7.85 5.47 7.37
N VAL A 112 8.72 6.10 6.58
CA VAL A 112 9.04 7.52 6.71
C VAL A 112 9.25 8.10 5.32
N GLY A 113 8.73 9.29 5.05
CA GLY A 113 8.94 9.85 3.73
C GLY A 113 8.12 11.08 3.44
N TRP A 114 8.02 11.34 2.17
CA TRP A 114 7.38 12.50 1.60
C TRP A 114 6.22 12.08 0.69
N LYS A 115 5.07 12.71 0.90
CA LYS A 115 3.89 12.58 0.03
C LYS A 115 3.44 13.95 -0.42
N LYS A 116 3.10 14.07 -1.69
CA LYS A 116 2.53 15.26 -2.30
C LYS A 116 1.24 14.87 -3.00
N THR A 117 0.20 15.64 -2.71
CA THR A 117 -1.11 15.49 -3.35
C THR A 117 -1.48 16.82 -3.99
N GLU A 118 -1.75 16.80 -5.27
CA GLU A 118 -2.25 17.94 -6.05
C GLU A 118 -3.65 17.58 -6.53
N ALA A 119 -4.61 18.43 -6.27
CA ALA A 119 -6.00 18.21 -6.64
C ALA A 119 -6.59 19.49 -7.22
N ASP A 120 -7.39 19.36 -8.26
CA ASP A 120 -8.22 20.44 -8.76
C ASP A 120 -9.61 20.31 -8.14
N VAL A 121 -10.04 21.33 -7.40
CA VAL A 121 -11.40 21.41 -6.86
C VAL A 121 -12.24 22.27 -7.79
N VAL A 122 -13.19 21.66 -8.48
CA VAL A 122 -14.16 22.37 -9.32
C VAL A 122 -15.43 22.58 -8.53
N LEU A 123 -15.73 23.83 -8.18
CA LEU A 123 -16.97 24.23 -7.54
C LEU A 123 -17.91 24.78 -8.62
N ASN A 124 -18.97 24.05 -8.93
CA ASN A 124 -20.03 24.53 -9.81
C ASN A 124 -21.20 25.12 -9.00
N GLY A 125 -21.40 26.40 -9.11
CA GLY A 125 -22.51 27.10 -8.44
C GLY A 125 -23.40 27.85 -9.41
N PRO A 126 -24.75 27.86 -9.22
CA PRO A 126 -25.69 28.48 -10.15
C PRO A 126 -25.55 30.02 -10.28
N ARG A 127 -24.75 30.65 -9.43
CA ARG A 127 -24.48 32.11 -9.46
C ARG A 127 -23.02 32.49 -9.65
N VAL A 128 -22.09 31.53 -9.60
CA VAL A 128 -20.64 31.78 -9.58
C VAL A 128 -19.96 31.21 -10.82
N GLY A 129 -20.65 30.40 -11.62
CA GLY A 129 -20.06 29.66 -12.71
C GLY A 129 -19.13 28.52 -12.19
N GLU A 130 -18.25 28.05 -13.03
CA GLU A 130 -17.23 27.08 -12.69
C GLU A 130 -16.05 27.81 -12.06
N VAL A 131 -15.76 27.53 -10.78
CA VAL A 131 -14.56 28.01 -10.08
C VAL A 131 -13.67 26.82 -9.82
N SER A 132 -12.52 26.77 -10.48
CA SER A 132 -11.48 25.81 -10.22
C SER A 132 -10.48 26.39 -9.21
N THR A 133 -10.26 25.66 -8.11
CA THR A 133 -9.23 25.98 -7.13
C THR A 133 -8.31 24.80 -7.01
N GLY A 134 -7.03 24.97 -7.39
CA GLY A 134 -5.98 23.98 -7.16
C GLY A 134 -5.62 23.93 -5.67
N VAL A 135 -5.69 22.74 -5.09
CA VAL A 135 -5.18 22.46 -3.75
C VAL A 135 -3.90 21.63 -3.89
N ARG A 136 -2.83 22.11 -3.27
CA ARG A 136 -1.56 21.37 -3.18
C ARG A 136 -1.22 21.20 -1.73
N ASP A 137 -0.96 19.96 -1.36
CA ASP A 137 -0.51 19.62 -0.03
C ASP A 137 0.75 18.75 -0.11
N THR A 138 1.65 18.91 0.86
CA THR A 138 2.93 18.22 0.90
C THR A 138 3.31 17.95 2.35
N ALA A 139 3.46 16.69 2.71
CA ALA A 139 3.90 16.27 4.01
C ALA A 139 5.19 15.45 3.95
N PHE A 140 6.09 15.69 4.90
CA PHE A 140 7.19 14.79 5.23
C PHE A 140 6.95 14.30 6.66
N THR A 141 6.54 13.05 6.81
CA THR A 141 6.07 12.51 8.09
C THR A 141 6.52 11.05 8.29
N ILE A 142 6.33 10.57 9.52
CA ILE A 142 6.47 9.16 9.87
C ILE A 142 5.09 8.52 9.75
N GLY A 143 5.00 7.43 8.98
CA GLY A 143 3.78 6.64 8.85
C GLY A 143 3.51 5.79 10.09
N ASP A 144 2.38 5.10 10.09
CA ASP A 144 2.05 4.15 11.14
C ASP A 144 3.05 2.98 11.14
N PRO A 145 3.60 2.59 12.30
CA PRO A 145 4.41 1.39 12.41
C PRO A 145 3.60 0.13 12.08
N ILE A 146 4.26 -0.82 11.42
CA ILE A 146 3.68 -2.12 11.07
C ILE A 146 4.43 -3.20 11.83
N VAL A 147 3.70 -4.03 12.58
CA VAL A 147 4.22 -5.24 13.21
C VAL A 147 3.80 -6.43 12.37
N SER A 148 4.71 -7.35 12.09
CA SER A 148 4.45 -8.53 11.26
C SER A 148 4.92 -9.81 11.92
N GLY A 149 4.24 -10.91 11.59
CA GLY A 149 4.64 -12.25 11.96
C GLY A 149 4.29 -13.24 10.87
N PHE A 150 5.14 -14.21 10.64
CA PHE A 150 4.87 -15.28 9.68
C PHE A 150 5.47 -16.61 10.13
N LEU A 151 4.91 -17.68 9.64
CA LEU A 151 5.43 -19.02 9.79
C LEU A 151 5.74 -19.57 8.40
N GLY A 152 6.95 -20.09 8.21
CA GLY A 152 7.42 -20.52 6.91
C GLY A 152 8.03 -21.92 6.92
N TRP A 153 7.79 -22.66 5.84
CA TRP A 153 8.21 -24.05 5.63
C TRP A 153 8.91 -24.21 4.28
N GLN A 154 9.71 -25.26 4.20
CA GLN A 154 10.35 -25.68 2.94
C GLN A 154 10.18 -27.19 2.74
N THR A 155 9.84 -27.58 1.50
CA THR A 155 9.79 -28.99 1.08
C THR A 155 10.36 -29.11 -0.34
N GLY A 156 11.59 -29.64 -0.45
CA GLY A 156 12.30 -29.66 -1.73
C GLY A 156 12.50 -28.25 -2.29
N ASN A 157 12.04 -28.04 -3.52
CA ASN A 157 12.09 -26.73 -4.20
C ASN A 157 10.93 -25.79 -3.84
N PHE A 158 10.01 -26.21 -2.99
CA PHE A 158 8.84 -25.41 -2.59
C PHE A 158 9.04 -24.78 -1.23
N HIS A 159 8.73 -23.50 -1.13
CA HIS A 159 8.74 -22.70 0.09
C HIS A 159 7.35 -22.09 0.29
N TYR A 160 6.88 -22.04 1.52
CA TYR A 160 5.56 -21.54 1.86
C TYR A 160 5.64 -20.65 3.08
N GLN A 161 4.82 -19.61 3.10
CA GLN A 161 4.60 -18.77 4.27
C GLN A 161 3.12 -18.51 4.46
N ILE A 162 2.71 -18.43 5.72
CA ILE A 162 1.46 -17.77 6.14
C ILE A 162 1.82 -16.74 7.18
N GLY A 163 1.13 -15.61 7.20
CA GLY A 163 1.47 -14.55 8.13
C GLY A 163 0.42 -13.47 8.24
N THR A 164 0.74 -12.51 9.08
CA THR A 164 -0.10 -11.33 9.32
C THR A 164 0.77 -10.08 9.44
N MET A 165 0.19 -8.94 9.11
CA MET A 165 0.74 -7.61 9.35
C MET A 165 -0.32 -6.79 10.08
N ILE A 166 0.09 -6.00 11.05
CA ILE A 166 -0.79 -5.14 11.85
C ILE A 166 -0.29 -3.69 11.72
N ASN A 167 -1.12 -2.82 11.20
CA ASN A 167 -0.91 -1.38 11.23
C ASN A 167 -1.28 -0.84 12.62
N VAL A 168 -0.36 -0.14 13.25
CA VAL A 168 -0.54 0.45 14.59
C VAL A 168 -0.68 1.97 14.42
N PRO A 169 -1.84 2.59 14.70
CA PRO A 169 -2.15 3.97 14.34
C PRO A 169 -1.52 4.98 15.33
N ILE A 170 -0.19 5.06 15.34
CA ILE A 170 0.59 5.98 16.17
C ILE A 170 1.57 6.83 15.34
N GLY A 171 1.46 6.79 14.02
CA GLY A 171 2.20 7.65 13.12
C GLY A 171 1.78 9.11 13.20
N ASP A 172 2.49 9.95 12.47
CA ASP A 172 2.21 11.39 12.41
C ASP A 172 1.10 11.66 11.39
N TYR A 173 -0.15 11.59 11.84
CA TYR A 173 -1.33 11.92 11.04
C TYR A 173 -1.76 13.35 11.29
N GLN A 174 -1.97 14.11 10.22
CA GLN A 174 -2.39 15.52 10.26
C GLN A 174 -3.86 15.63 9.88
N ASP A 175 -4.71 15.98 10.86
CA ASP A 175 -6.16 16.13 10.64
C ASP A 175 -6.46 17.21 9.60
N GLY A 176 -7.30 16.85 8.63
CA GLY A 176 -7.74 17.76 7.58
C GLY A 176 -6.73 18.00 6.45
N GLU A 177 -5.51 17.49 6.53
CA GLU A 177 -4.56 17.49 5.42
C GLU A 177 -4.86 16.35 4.43
N ILE A 178 -4.51 16.55 3.15
CA ILE A 178 -4.77 15.55 2.10
C ILE A 178 -3.54 14.68 1.80
N SER A 179 -2.39 15.03 2.36
CA SER A 179 -1.12 14.29 2.21
C SER A 179 -0.68 13.70 3.53
N ASN A 180 -1.20 12.53 3.88
CA ASN A 180 -0.77 11.75 5.04
C ASN A 180 -0.06 10.47 4.60
N ILE A 181 1.00 10.07 5.31
CA ILE A 181 1.63 8.75 5.20
C ILE A 181 1.01 7.80 6.23
N ALA A 182 0.72 8.28 7.43
CA ALA A 182 -0.02 7.55 8.44
C ALA A 182 -1.50 7.38 8.04
N PHE A 183 -2.10 6.26 8.39
CA PHE A 183 -3.50 5.92 8.10
C PHE A 183 -4.44 6.26 9.25
N HIS A 184 -3.88 6.38 10.46
CA HIS A 184 -4.62 6.74 11.69
C HIS A 184 -5.75 5.78 12.07
N HIS A 185 -5.70 4.55 11.60
CA HIS A 185 -6.61 3.48 11.98
C HIS A 185 -5.89 2.15 12.13
N TRP A 186 -6.42 1.27 12.96
CA TRP A 186 -5.96 -0.11 13.02
C TRP A 186 -6.25 -0.83 11.71
N GLY A 187 -5.29 -1.60 11.24
CA GLY A 187 -5.45 -2.47 10.08
C GLY A 187 -4.80 -3.82 10.34
N ALA A 188 -5.35 -4.87 9.76
CA ALA A 188 -4.77 -6.20 9.82
C ALA A 188 -4.78 -6.83 8.42
N ASP A 189 -3.64 -7.31 7.98
CA ASP A 189 -3.51 -8.10 6.75
C ASP A 189 -3.18 -9.55 7.10
N VAL A 190 -3.84 -10.49 6.46
CA VAL A 190 -3.55 -11.92 6.55
C VAL A 190 -3.15 -12.41 5.18
N PHE A 191 -1.98 -13.02 5.07
CA PHE A 191 -1.45 -13.44 3.78
C PHE A 191 -0.94 -14.90 3.78
N ALA A 192 -0.88 -15.47 2.59
CA ALA A 192 -0.13 -16.68 2.27
C ALA A 192 0.78 -16.41 1.07
N ALA A 193 1.96 -17.01 1.08
CA ALA A 193 2.91 -16.91 -0.03
C ALA A 193 3.52 -18.27 -0.35
N ALA A 194 3.86 -18.48 -1.62
CA ALA A 194 4.55 -19.67 -2.09
C ALA A 194 5.63 -19.29 -3.09
N THR A 195 6.73 -20.03 -3.07
CA THR A 195 7.83 -19.92 -4.04
C THR A 195 8.23 -21.32 -4.47
N TRP A 196 8.28 -21.55 -5.77
CA TRP A 196 9.00 -22.65 -6.35
C TRP A 196 10.35 -22.13 -6.86
N LEU A 197 11.43 -22.57 -6.20
CA LEU A 197 12.80 -22.23 -6.56
C LEU A 197 13.54 -23.49 -7.00
N ASP A 198 13.93 -23.54 -8.26
CA ASP A 198 14.73 -24.64 -8.79
C ASP A 198 16.17 -24.16 -9.10
N PRO A 199 17.14 -24.45 -8.23
CA PRO A 199 18.53 -24.02 -8.43
C PRO A 199 19.20 -24.64 -9.66
N ALA A 200 18.76 -25.83 -10.09
CA ALA A 200 19.36 -26.53 -11.23
C ALA A 200 19.08 -25.82 -12.55
N ILE A 201 17.88 -25.29 -12.70
CA ILE A 201 17.48 -24.53 -13.88
C ILE A 201 17.39 -23.03 -13.62
N GLY A 202 17.61 -22.58 -12.38
CA GLY A 202 17.68 -21.18 -11.98
C GLY A 202 16.36 -20.41 -12.14
N TRP A 203 15.22 -21.03 -11.90
CA TRP A 203 13.91 -20.35 -11.91
C TRP A 203 13.37 -20.17 -10.50
N ASP A 204 12.86 -18.98 -10.22
CA ASP A 204 12.03 -18.59 -9.08
C ASP A 204 10.66 -18.19 -9.60
N ILE A 205 9.63 -18.94 -9.23
CA ILE A 205 8.24 -18.62 -9.50
C ILE A 205 7.56 -18.43 -8.16
N SER A 206 7.15 -17.21 -7.88
CA SER A 206 6.61 -16.79 -6.59
C SER A 206 5.22 -16.21 -6.73
N GLY A 207 4.42 -16.39 -5.69
CA GLY A 207 3.12 -15.74 -5.54
C GLY A 207 2.79 -15.48 -4.08
N ALA A 208 2.06 -14.40 -3.84
CA ALA A 208 1.49 -14.07 -2.54
C ALA A 208 0.06 -13.59 -2.71
N VAL A 209 -0.79 -13.95 -1.78
CA VAL A 209 -2.21 -13.55 -1.74
C VAL A 209 -2.55 -13.15 -0.32
N GLY A 210 -3.37 -12.11 -0.15
CA GLY A 210 -3.81 -11.69 1.17
C GLY A 210 -5.10 -10.89 1.15
N VAL A 211 -5.59 -10.67 2.36
CA VAL A 211 -6.77 -9.83 2.61
C VAL A 211 -6.47 -8.89 3.77
N THR A 212 -6.68 -7.61 3.50
CA THR A 212 -6.55 -6.54 4.48
C THR A 212 -7.91 -6.17 5.04
N PHE A 213 -7.99 -6.03 6.35
CA PHE A 213 -9.15 -5.58 7.12
C PHE A 213 -8.81 -4.24 7.78
N ASN A 214 -9.67 -3.25 7.61
CA ASN A 214 -9.45 -1.90 8.12
C ASN A 214 -10.48 -1.56 9.21
N ALA A 215 -10.03 -0.94 10.30
CA ALA A 215 -10.88 -0.26 11.25
C ALA A 215 -11.26 1.13 10.72
N GLU A 216 -12.11 1.83 11.42
CA GLU A 216 -12.48 3.21 11.12
C GLU A 216 -11.36 4.17 11.53
N ASN A 217 -11.11 5.18 10.69
CA ASN A 217 -10.29 6.33 11.02
C ASN A 217 -11.14 7.32 11.86
N PRO A 218 -10.82 7.51 13.15
CA PRO A 218 -11.65 8.33 14.04
C PRO A 218 -11.58 9.84 13.73
N ALA A 219 -10.60 10.29 12.93
CA ALA A 219 -10.50 11.69 12.53
C ALA A 219 -11.45 12.05 11.38
N THR A 220 -11.89 11.08 10.61
CA THR A 220 -12.70 11.29 9.41
C THR A 220 -13.99 10.49 9.40
N ASP A 221 -14.23 9.64 10.41
CA ASP A 221 -15.34 8.68 10.47
C ASP A 221 -15.44 7.83 9.18
N TYR A 222 -14.28 7.53 8.59
CA TYR A 222 -14.15 6.77 7.34
C TYR A 222 -13.57 5.39 7.61
N ARG A 223 -14.20 4.38 7.04
CA ARG A 223 -13.70 3.01 7.06
C ARG A 223 -13.52 2.48 5.66
N THR A 224 -12.27 2.26 5.27
CA THR A 224 -11.93 1.55 4.04
C THR A 224 -12.45 0.12 4.08
N GLY A 225 -13.07 -0.32 2.98
CA GLY A 225 -13.56 -1.69 2.86
C GLY A 225 -12.43 -2.73 2.90
N ASN A 226 -12.78 -4.01 3.02
CA ASN A 226 -11.79 -5.09 2.99
C ASN A 226 -11.13 -5.17 1.62
N GLU A 227 -9.81 -5.41 1.58
CA GLU A 227 -8.98 -5.30 0.38
C GLU A 227 -8.31 -6.64 0.11
N PHE A 228 -8.48 -7.17 -1.09
CA PHE A 228 -7.77 -8.34 -1.60
C PHE A 228 -6.56 -7.90 -2.40
N HIS A 229 -5.44 -8.58 -2.23
CA HIS A 229 -4.26 -8.41 -3.07
C HIS A 229 -3.68 -9.76 -3.48
N PHE A 230 -3.12 -9.76 -4.68
CA PHE A 230 -2.35 -10.87 -5.23
C PHE A 230 -1.11 -10.32 -5.92
N GLU A 231 0.04 -10.88 -5.61
CA GLU A 231 1.32 -10.53 -6.22
C GLU A 231 2.00 -11.77 -6.78
N TRP A 232 2.75 -11.60 -7.86
CA TRP A 232 3.47 -12.69 -8.50
C TRP A 232 4.82 -12.23 -9.05
N ALA A 233 5.73 -13.19 -9.17
CA ALA A 233 7.03 -13.03 -9.81
C ALA A 233 7.43 -14.27 -10.59
N ALA A 234 8.10 -14.05 -11.71
CA ALA A 234 8.78 -15.08 -12.49
C ALA A 234 10.18 -14.59 -12.82
N VAL A 235 11.18 -15.12 -12.12
CA VAL A 235 12.55 -14.63 -12.15
C VAL A 235 13.51 -15.72 -12.57
N LYS A 236 14.45 -15.35 -13.44
CA LYS A 236 15.55 -16.19 -13.87
C LYS A 236 16.84 -15.77 -13.17
N HIS A 237 17.43 -16.65 -12.39
CA HIS A 237 18.79 -16.51 -11.89
C HIS A 237 19.77 -16.75 -13.04
N ILE A 238 20.39 -15.68 -13.52
CA ILE A 238 21.35 -15.71 -14.64
C ILE A 238 22.66 -16.31 -14.17
N ASN A 239 23.05 -15.98 -12.94
CA ASN A 239 24.20 -16.53 -12.23
C ASN A 239 24.01 -16.30 -10.71
N ALA A 240 25.00 -16.64 -9.89
CA ALA A 240 24.92 -16.47 -8.44
C ALA A 240 24.74 -15.02 -7.97
N LYS A 241 25.09 -14.03 -8.81
CA LYS A 241 25.02 -12.60 -8.46
C LYS A 241 23.84 -11.89 -9.06
N PHE A 242 23.35 -12.31 -10.22
CA PHE A 242 22.32 -11.58 -10.95
C PHE A 242 21.10 -12.45 -11.26
N ASP A 243 19.97 -11.87 -11.05
CA ASP A 243 18.69 -12.38 -11.51
C ASP A 243 17.87 -11.25 -12.19
N ALA A 244 16.96 -11.64 -13.09
CA ALA A 244 16.04 -10.73 -13.73
C ALA A 244 14.73 -11.45 -14.08
N GLY A 245 13.65 -10.71 -14.14
CA GLY A 245 12.35 -11.30 -14.43
C GLY A 245 11.20 -10.32 -14.49
N LEU A 246 10.00 -10.88 -14.49
CA LEU A 246 8.75 -10.17 -14.51
C LEU A 246 8.10 -10.24 -13.13
N VAL A 247 7.39 -9.17 -12.80
CA VAL A 247 6.61 -9.04 -11.55
C VAL A 247 5.25 -8.41 -11.87
N GLY A 248 4.29 -8.59 -11.00
CA GLY A 248 3.01 -7.94 -11.13
C GLY A 248 2.18 -8.08 -9.87
N TYR A 249 1.10 -7.30 -9.82
CA TYR A 249 0.11 -7.40 -8.77
C TYR A 249 -1.31 -7.14 -9.29
N TYR A 250 -2.27 -7.61 -8.53
CA TYR A 250 -3.67 -7.30 -8.67
C TYR A 250 -4.24 -6.93 -7.29
N TYR A 251 -5.02 -5.87 -7.26
CA TYR A 251 -5.73 -5.39 -6.09
C TYR A 251 -7.21 -5.27 -6.40
N GLN A 252 -8.04 -5.66 -5.44
CA GLN A 252 -9.49 -5.54 -5.52
C GLN A 252 -10.07 -5.31 -4.14
N GLN A 253 -10.80 -4.23 -3.95
CA GLN A 253 -11.58 -4.03 -2.74
C GLN A 253 -12.82 -4.94 -2.76
N LEU A 254 -12.98 -5.76 -1.72
CA LEU A 254 -14.03 -6.78 -1.62
C LEU A 254 -15.35 -6.21 -1.11
N SER A 255 -15.29 -5.32 -0.12
CA SER A 255 -16.45 -4.59 0.41
C SER A 255 -16.33 -3.10 0.13
N GLY A 256 -17.47 -2.41 0.06
CA GLY A 256 -17.49 -0.97 -0.09
C GLY A 256 -17.00 -0.26 1.16
N ASP A 257 -16.57 0.98 0.99
CA ASP A 257 -16.25 1.88 2.08
C ASP A 257 -17.51 2.20 2.91
N SER A 258 -17.32 2.58 4.17
CA SER A 258 -18.38 2.82 5.13
C SER A 258 -17.97 3.87 6.18
N GLY A 259 -18.87 4.22 7.09
CA GLY A 259 -18.73 5.30 8.04
C GLY A 259 -19.36 6.60 7.56
N ASP A 260 -19.57 7.56 8.47
CA ASP A 260 -20.22 8.82 8.14
C ASP A 260 -19.37 9.70 7.21
N GLY A 261 -18.06 9.50 7.20
CA GLY A 261 -17.13 10.17 6.29
C GLY A 261 -17.08 9.59 4.88
N ALA A 262 -17.67 8.43 4.63
CA ALA A 262 -17.67 7.80 3.32
C ALA A 262 -18.84 8.33 2.47
N ALA A 263 -18.52 8.99 1.34
CA ALA A 263 -19.54 9.55 0.45
C ALA A 263 -20.42 8.46 -0.20
N ALA A 264 -19.88 7.26 -0.44
CA ALA A 264 -20.59 6.09 -0.97
C ALA A 264 -19.75 4.81 -0.77
N PRO A 265 -20.35 3.62 -0.88
CA PRO A 265 -19.65 2.34 -0.72
C PRO A 265 -18.82 1.98 -1.97
N PHE A 266 -17.84 2.81 -2.31
CA PHE A 266 -16.96 2.58 -3.45
C PHE A 266 -16.10 1.34 -3.26
N LYS A 267 -15.68 0.76 -4.38
CA LYS A 267 -14.73 -0.36 -4.43
C LYS A 267 -13.68 -0.09 -5.50
N GLY A 268 -12.42 -0.13 -5.11
CA GLY A 268 -11.30 0.04 -6.00
C GLY A 268 -10.75 -1.26 -6.55
N ARG A 269 -10.14 -1.18 -7.71
CA ARG A 269 -9.28 -2.22 -8.26
C ARG A 269 -8.15 -1.60 -9.07
N VAL A 270 -7.06 -2.32 -9.20
CA VAL A 270 -5.96 -2.00 -10.10
C VAL A 270 -5.15 -3.26 -10.38
N ALA A 271 -4.58 -3.35 -11.55
CA ALA A 271 -3.60 -4.36 -11.92
C ALA A 271 -2.30 -3.68 -12.31
N ALA A 272 -1.17 -4.37 -12.11
CA ALA A 272 0.12 -3.89 -12.56
C ALA A 272 0.98 -5.03 -13.10
N VAL A 273 1.81 -4.69 -14.07
CA VAL A 273 2.88 -5.55 -14.58
C VAL A 273 4.17 -4.76 -14.61
N GLY A 274 5.27 -5.46 -14.43
CA GLY A 274 6.56 -4.82 -14.37
C GLY A 274 7.73 -5.76 -14.52
N ALA A 275 8.91 -5.23 -14.31
CA ALA A 275 10.16 -5.95 -14.38
C ALA A 275 10.96 -5.82 -13.09
N THR A 276 11.82 -6.78 -12.84
CA THR A 276 12.72 -6.78 -11.70
C THR A 276 14.12 -7.23 -12.09
N VAL A 277 15.12 -6.64 -11.42
CA VAL A 277 16.51 -7.06 -11.47
C VAL A 277 17.03 -7.15 -10.04
N GLY A 278 17.64 -8.28 -9.71
CA GLY A 278 18.30 -8.52 -8.42
C GLY A 278 19.80 -8.61 -8.57
N TRP A 279 20.51 -8.17 -7.56
CA TRP A 279 21.95 -8.25 -7.48
C TRP A 279 22.40 -8.61 -6.08
N ASN A 280 23.13 -9.74 -5.96
CA ASN A 280 23.75 -10.21 -4.73
C ASN A 280 25.25 -9.89 -4.75
N PHE A 281 25.75 -9.28 -3.70
CA PHE A 281 27.16 -8.90 -3.54
C PHE A 281 27.58 -9.00 -2.07
N GLU A 282 28.85 -8.77 -1.81
CA GLU A 282 29.42 -8.79 -0.47
C GLU A 282 30.07 -7.45 -0.16
N LEU A 283 29.84 -6.94 1.05
CA LEU A 283 30.56 -5.80 1.61
C LEU A 283 31.39 -6.28 2.79
N GLY A 284 32.69 -6.50 2.55
CA GLY A 284 33.52 -7.25 3.48
C GLY A 284 33.06 -8.70 3.55
N GLU A 285 32.67 -9.17 4.73
CA GLU A 285 32.11 -10.52 4.95
C GLU A 285 30.57 -10.55 5.00
N THR A 286 29.91 -9.40 4.85
CA THR A 286 28.48 -9.30 4.95
C THR A 286 27.85 -9.47 3.55
N PRO A 287 27.02 -10.50 3.36
CA PRO A 287 26.25 -10.63 2.11
C PRO A 287 25.16 -9.59 2.06
N LEU A 288 25.00 -8.94 0.91
CA LEU A 288 23.95 -7.97 0.62
C LEU A 288 23.19 -8.38 -0.63
N SER A 289 21.90 -8.08 -0.62
CA SER A 289 21.06 -8.18 -1.81
C SER A 289 20.44 -6.83 -2.11
N ALA A 290 20.58 -6.37 -3.35
CA ALA A 290 19.88 -5.21 -3.88
C ALA A 290 18.91 -5.67 -4.96
N ARG A 291 17.73 -5.02 -5.03
CA ARG A 291 16.72 -5.32 -6.04
C ARG A 291 16.00 -4.06 -6.49
N VAL A 292 15.82 -3.91 -7.78
CA VAL A 292 14.95 -2.91 -8.38
C VAL A 292 13.70 -3.63 -8.89
N LYS A 293 12.52 -3.08 -8.58
CA LYS A 293 11.24 -3.47 -9.18
C LYS A 293 10.59 -2.22 -9.76
N TYR A 294 10.10 -2.30 -10.98
CA TYR A 294 9.26 -1.29 -11.63
C TYR A 294 7.92 -1.89 -11.93
N PHE A 295 6.86 -1.15 -11.70
CA PHE A 295 5.49 -1.52 -12.01
C PHE A 295 4.80 -0.40 -12.77
N HIS A 296 4.07 -0.77 -13.81
CA HIS A 296 3.11 0.09 -14.50
C HIS A 296 1.71 -0.41 -14.20
N GLU A 297 0.90 0.45 -13.61
CA GLU A 297 -0.50 0.17 -13.29
C GLU A 297 -1.39 0.36 -14.50
N PHE A 298 -2.44 -0.46 -14.60
CA PHE A 298 -3.46 -0.39 -15.63
C PHE A 298 -4.79 -0.95 -15.10
N ALA A 299 -5.87 -0.72 -15.87
CA ALA A 299 -7.22 -1.18 -15.50
C ALA A 299 -7.68 -0.69 -14.12
N ALA A 300 -7.30 0.53 -13.75
CA ALA A 300 -7.70 1.15 -12.50
C ALA A 300 -9.18 1.55 -12.52
N GLU A 301 -9.89 1.19 -11.46
CA GLU A 301 -11.27 1.60 -11.22
C GLU A 301 -11.38 2.15 -9.80
N ASN A 302 -11.94 3.35 -9.65
CA ASN A 302 -12.06 4.07 -8.38
C ASN A 302 -10.72 4.13 -7.58
N ARG A 303 -9.60 4.23 -8.28
CA ARG A 303 -8.25 4.29 -7.73
C ARG A 303 -7.34 5.06 -8.69
N ALA A 304 -6.25 5.65 -8.19
CA ALA A 304 -5.22 6.20 -9.06
C ALA A 304 -4.55 5.09 -9.88
N GLU A 305 -4.11 5.46 -11.08
CA GLU A 305 -3.30 4.64 -11.98
C GLU A 305 -1.95 5.34 -12.17
N GLY A 306 -0.87 4.59 -12.03
CA GLY A 306 0.46 5.19 -12.05
C GLY A 306 1.60 4.22 -12.24
N ASP A 307 2.77 4.71 -11.89
CA ASP A 307 4.01 3.96 -11.92
C ASP A 307 4.62 3.88 -10.52
N ALA A 308 5.12 2.68 -10.16
CA ALA A 308 5.80 2.43 -8.91
C ALA A 308 7.22 1.91 -9.15
N VAL A 309 8.16 2.37 -8.35
CA VAL A 309 9.55 1.89 -8.33
C VAL A 309 9.92 1.52 -6.89
N PHE A 310 10.48 0.34 -6.73
CA PHE A 310 11.13 -0.08 -5.49
C PHE A 310 12.63 -0.23 -5.72
N LEU A 311 13.42 0.27 -4.78
CA LEU A 311 14.82 -0.08 -4.62
C LEU A 311 14.98 -0.69 -3.24
N SER A 312 15.13 -2.02 -3.20
CA SER A 312 15.27 -2.79 -1.96
C SER A 312 16.73 -3.07 -1.69
N LEU A 313 17.15 -2.90 -0.45
CA LEU A 313 18.45 -3.35 0.06
C LEU A 313 18.21 -4.22 1.28
N SER A 314 18.76 -5.43 1.30
CA SER A 314 18.65 -6.34 2.44
C SER A 314 19.99 -6.94 2.84
N MET A 315 20.14 -7.15 4.14
CA MET A 315 21.35 -7.76 4.71
C MET A 315 21.03 -8.48 6.03
N PRO A 316 21.74 -9.55 6.36
CA PRO A 316 21.71 -10.10 7.70
C PRO A 316 22.50 -9.19 8.66
N LEU A 317 21.90 -8.91 9.83
CA LEU A 317 22.60 -8.28 10.95
C LEU A 317 23.27 -9.32 11.85
N SER A 318 22.65 -10.49 11.99
CA SER A 318 23.25 -11.67 12.63
C SER A 318 22.65 -12.94 12.02
N ILE A 319 23.45 -13.96 11.82
CA ILE A 319 23.02 -15.29 11.41
C ILE A 319 23.41 -16.27 12.50
N ASN A 320 22.46 -17.02 13.04
CA ASN A 320 22.74 -18.14 13.91
C ASN A 320 23.32 -19.28 13.05
N LYS A 321 24.65 -19.40 13.04
CA LYS A 321 25.28 -20.55 12.39
C LYS A 321 24.83 -21.82 13.11
N PRO A 322 24.35 -22.85 12.40
CA PRO A 322 24.06 -24.13 13.04
C PRO A 322 25.33 -24.60 13.73
N THR A 323 25.23 -24.87 15.03
CA THR A 323 26.29 -25.55 15.76
C THR A 323 26.43 -26.95 15.15
N VAL A 324 27.44 -27.15 14.34
CA VAL A 324 27.83 -28.52 13.95
C VAL A 324 28.29 -29.19 15.23
N SER A 325 27.42 -30.04 15.81
CA SER A 325 27.83 -30.99 16.84
C SER A 325 28.88 -31.90 16.17
N ALA A 326 30.11 -31.77 16.57
CA ALA A 326 31.13 -32.77 16.24
C ALA A 326 30.78 -34.03 17.05
N ASP A 327 30.19 -35.00 16.38
CA ASP A 327 30.09 -36.38 16.83
C ASP A 327 31.29 -37.17 16.29
#